data_9a40076e6f93259a923d5b0aa404964b
#
_entry.id   9a40076e6f93259a923d5b0aa404964b
#
_cell.length_a   1.000
_cell.length_b   1.000
_cell.length_c   1.000
_cell.angle_alpha   90.00
_cell.angle_beta   90.00
_cell.angle_gamma   90.00
#
_symmetry.space_group_name_H-M   'P 1'
#
loop_
_entity.id
_entity.type
_entity.pdbx_description
1 polymer ?
#
loop_
_entity_poly.entity_id
_entity_poly.type
_entity_poly.pdbx_seq_one_letter_code
_entity_poly.pdbx_strand_id
1 'polypeptide(L)'
;MSGMEAVVQIEHLKKRFGKKVAIPDLTMEVYAGEVFGFLGPNGAGKTTTIKILTGLLQSDEGNVKICGYDLEKEFEKALTRVGAIVENPELYSYMSGWSNLKMFARMRKGVTDERLKEIVELVGLSNRIHEKVKKYSLGMRQRLGLAVTLMADPEVLILDEPTNGLDPAGIKHLRDILKELAHRKNVCVIVSSHLMSQMELMCDRVGILSEGKLIQVQKIGAILETAQEEKIIYCYHVKESSKVVSWLEKNYTLNAEKKDEEHFELSIDNTDQLIEINKNIILNGFSILTVCPKEKVSLEDVFLEMTEKGGDSIASLNEE
;
A
#
# COMPACT_ATOMS: atom_id res chain seq x y z
N MET A 1 -25.38 3.59 2.82
CA MET A 1 -23.99 3.19 3.07
C MET A 1 -23.97 2.70 4.49
N SER A 2 -23.88 1.36 4.72
CA SER A 2 -23.65 0.82 6.06
C SER A 2 -22.27 1.32 6.51
N GLY A 3 -22.22 2.09 7.61
CA GLY A 3 -20.97 2.63 8.10
C GLY A 3 -20.00 1.51 8.40
N MET A 4 -18.83 1.50 7.75
CA MET A 4 -17.71 0.66 8.14
C MET A 4 -17.34 1.06 9.57
N GLU A 5 -17.19 0.10 10.47
CA GLU A 5 -16.76 0.35 11.83
C GLU A 5 -15.25 0.62 11.85
N ALA A 6 -14.85 1.76 12.39
CA ALA A 6 -13.44 2.10 12.57
C ALA A 6 -12.85 1.22 13.69
N VAL A 7 -11.94 0.33 13.30
CA VAL A 7 -11.29 -0.63 14.21
C VAL A 7 -10.03 -0.05 14.84
N VAL A 8 -9.30 0.79 14.09
CA VAL A 8 -8.16 1.55 14.60
C VAL A 8 -8.45 3.03 14.42
N GLN A 9 -8.41 3.78 15.52
CA GLN A 9 -8.63 5.23 15.54
C GLN A 9 -7.42 5.89 16.18
N ILE A 10 -6.87 6.87 15.48
CA ILE A 10 -5.74 7.69 15.92
C ILE A 10 -6.20 9.15 15.93
N GLU A 11 -6.10 9.81 17.06
CA GLU A 11 -6.52 11.20 17.26
C GLU A 11 -5.35 12.03 17.78
N HIS A 12 -4.87 12.99 17.01
CA HIS A 12 -3.83 13.94 17.35
C HIS A 12 -2.55 13.33 17.93
N LEU A 13 -2.16 12.15 17.40
CA LEU A 13 -0.98 11.43 17.86
C LEU A 13 0.28 12.25 17.60
N LYS A 14 1.10 12.42 18.66
CA LYS A 14 2.39 13.10 18.58
C LYS A 14 3.51 12.25 19.17
N LYS A 15 4.70 12.33 18.55
CA LYS A 15 5.90 11.64 19.02
C LYS A 15 7.17 12.43 18.72
N ARG A 16 8.03 12.54 19.76
CA ARG A 16 9.36 13.18 19.68
C ARG A 16 10.43 12.23 20.20
N PHE A 17 11.62 12.36 19.65
CA PHE A 17 12.82 11.72 20.15
C PHE A 17 13.87 12.82 20.43
N GLY A 18 13.94 13.24 21.67
CA GLY A 18 14.73 14.41 22.07
C GLY A 18 14.27 15.66 21.32
N LYS A 19 15.14 16.25 20.48
CA LYS A 19 14.80 17.44 19.68
C LYS A 19 14.10 17.11 18.35
N LYS A 20 14.14 15.84 17.90
CA LYS A 20 13.55 15.42 16.63
C LYS A 20 12.07 15.13 16.82
N VAL A 21 11.22 15.82 16.09
CA VAL A 21 9.79 15.51 15.99
C VAL A 21 9.63 14.41 14.94
N ALA A 22 9.15 13.23 15.36
CA ALA A 22 8.92 12.09 14.47
C ALA A 22 7.48 12.06 13.95
N ILE A 23 6.52 12.47 14.77
CA ILE A 23 5.10 12.61 14.42
C ILE A 23 4.63 13.92 15.04
N PRO A 24 4.44 14.98 14.26
CA PRO A 24 3.97 16.28 14.79
C PRO A 24 2.48 16.29 15.12
N ASP A 25 1.65 15.65 14.28
CA ASP A 25 0.21 15.45 14.47
C ASP A 25 -0.29 14.42 13.45
N LEU A 26 -0.87 13.31 13.93
CA LEU A 26 -1.44 12.28 13.08
C LEU A 26 -2.86 11.95 13.56
N THR A 27 -3.84 12.15 12.67
CA THR A 27 -5.24 11.78 12.89
C THR A 27 -5.73 10.94 11.72
N MET A 28 -6.25 9.73 12.01
CA MET A 28 -6.76 8.83 10.98
C MET A 28 -7.59 7.68 11.55
N GLU A 29 -8.32 7.02 10.66
CA GLU A 29 -9.11 5.81 10.96
C GLU A 29 -8.81 4.69 9.96
N VAL A 30 -8.78 3.46 10.46
CA VAL A 30 -8.70 2.24 9.64
C VAL A 30 -9.86 1.33 9.98
N TYR A 31 -10.43 0.69 8.97
CA TYR A 31 -11.68 -0.04 9.09
C TYR A 31 -11.48 -1.56 9.05
N ALA A 32 -12.45 -2.29 9.60
CA ALA A 32 -12.50 -3.74 9.45
C ALA A 32 -12.66 -4.12 7.97
N GLY A 33 -12.03 -5.22 7.58
CA GLY A 33 -12.19 -5.78 6.23
C GLY A 33 -11.41 -5.06 5.13
N GLU A 34 -10.50 -4.12 5.47
CA GLU A 34 -9.64 -3.46 4.49
C GLU A 34 -8.15 -3.78 4.70
N VAL A 35 -7.39 -3.71 3.62
CA VAL A 35 -5.93 -3.62 3.65
C VAL A 35 -5.55 -2.15 3.51
N PHE A 36 -5.08 -1.56 4.60
CA PHE A 36 -4.63 -0.16 4.67
C PHE A 36 -3.11 -0.08 4.60
N GLY A 37 -2.58 0.78 3.72
CA GLY A 37 -1.16 0.97 3.52
C GLY A 37 -0.62 2.29 4.09
N PHE A 38 0.43 2.25 4.91
CA PHE A 38 1.27 3.42 5.19
C PHE A 38 2.34 3.55 4.12
N LEU A 39 2.21 4.55 3.27
CA LEU A 39 3.13 4.86 2.19
C LEU A 39 3.96 6.10 2.53
N GLY A 40 5.25 6.09 2.23
CA GLY A 40 6.12 7.24 2.41
C GLY A 40 7.60 6.87 2.45
N PRO A 41 8.51 7.86 2.32
CA PRO A 41 9.94 7.64 2.33
C PRO A 41 10.44 7.13 3.70
N ASN A 42 11.71 6.74 3.74
CA ASN A 42 12.35 6.39 5.00
C ASN A 42 12.40 7.61 5.92
N GLY A 43 11.99 7.40 7.18
CA GLY A 43 11.89 8.50 8.15
C GLY A 43 10.55 9.26 8.17
N ALA A 44 9.60 8.92 7.29
CA ALA A 44 8.27 9.54 7.26
C ALA A 44 7.37 9.26 8.47
N GLY A 45 7.82 8.46 9.44
CA GLY A 45 7.05 8.15 10.65
C GLY A 45 6.32 6.81 10.63
N LYS A 46 6.35 6.03 9.54
CA LYS A 46 5.64 4.74 9.38
C LYS A 46 5.92 3.77 10.54
N THR A 47 7.18 3.36 10.69
CA THR A 47 7.60 2.43 11.76
C THR A 47 7.36 3.00 13.16
N THR A 48 7.49 4.32 13.35
CA THR A 48 7.18 4.97 14.63
C THR A 48 5.70 4.82 14.97
N THR A 49 4.81 5.09 14.02
CA THR A 49 3.36 4.89 14.17
C THR A 49 3.03 3.42 14.46
N ILE A 50 3.61 2.49 13.69
CA ILE A 50 3.43 1.05 13.90
C ILE A 50 3.91 0.63 15.29
N LYS A 51 5.07 1.11 15.76
CA LYS A 51 5.58 0.80 17.10
C LYS A 51 4.66 1.33 18.21
N ILE A 52 3.96 2.44 17.99
CA ILE A 52 2.95 2.93 18.93
C ILE A 52 1.71 2.03 18.89
N LEU A 53 1.17 1.72 17.71
CA LEU A 53 0.00 0.86 17.55
C LEU A 53 0.19 -0.55 18.14
N THR A 54 1.43 -1.02 18.15
CA THR A 54 1.80 -2.34 18.69
C THR A 54 2.23 -2.29 20.18
N GLY A 55 2.15 -1.12 20.82
CA GLY A 55 2.54 -0.94 22.21
C GLY A 55 4.03 -1.02 22.51
N LEU A 56 4.88 -1.05 21.46
CA LEU A 56 6.34 -1.06 21.60
C LEU A 56 6.92 0.32 21.89
N LEU A 57 6.13 1.37 21.70
CA LEU A 57 6.51 2.75 21.92
C LEU A 57 5.29 3.52 22.45
N GLN A 58 5.48 4.35 23.46
CA GLN A 58 4.43 5.27 23.96
C GLN A 58 4.38 6.55 23.12
N SER A 59 3.17 7.07 22.91
CA SER A 59 2.97 8.42 22.37
C SER A 59 3.35 9.47 23.41
N ASP A 60 3.59 10.71 22.96
CA ASP A 60 3.80 11.82 23.87
C ASP A 60 2.48 12.59 24.10
N GLU A 61 1.62 12.65 23.08
CA GLU A 61 0.27 13.24 23.13
C GLU A 61 -0.65 12.49 22.15
N GLY A 62 -1.95 12.73 22.27
CA GLY A 62 -2.98 12.15 21.42
C GLY A 62 -3.58 10.88 22.00
N ASN A 63 -4.49 10.26 21.26
CA ASN A 63 -5.20 9.06 21.69
C ASN A 63 -5.20 8.00 20.59
N VAL A 64 -5.08 6.74 20.97
CA VAL A 64 -5.20 5.59 20.06
C VAL A 64 -6.22 4.62 20.63
N LYS A 65 -7.20 4.24 19.81
CA LYS A 65 -8.15 3.17 20.14
C LYS A 65 -8.01 2.03 19.15
N ILE A 66 -8.04 0.80 19.67
CA ILE A 66 -8.03 -0.42 18.88
C ILE A 66 -9.24 -1.26 19.31
N CYS A 67 -10.12 -1.59 18.37
CA CYS A 67 -11.38 -2.29 18.64
C CYS A 67 -12.19 -1.63 19.76
N GLY A 68 -12.21 -0.29 19.81
CA GLY A 68 -12.89 0.50 20.84
C GLY A 68 -12.15 0.63 22.18
N TYR A 69 -11.04 -0.10 22.40
CA TYR A 69 -10.24 -0.01 23.61
C TYR A 69 -9.15 1.06 23.49
N ASP A 70 -9.07 1.92 24.50
CA ASP A 70 -7.99 2.92 24.62
C ASP A 70 -6.65 2.22 24.89
N LEU A 71 -5.67 2.46 24.00
CA LEU A 71 -4.39 1.74 24.04
C LEU A 71 -3.56 2.03 25.29
N GLU A 72 -3.69 3.21 25.90
CA GLU A 72 -2.98 3.53 27.13
C GLU A 72 -3.70 3.00 28.39
N LYS A 73 -5.03 3.16 28.45
CA LYS A 73 -5.82 2.82 29.63
C LYS A 73 -6.22 1.35 29.69
N GLU A 74 -6.41 0.72 28.53
CA GLU A 74 -6.89 -0.65 28.39
C GLU A 74 -5.92 -1.51 27.56
N PHE A 75 -4.62 -1.32 27.80
CA PHE A 75 -3.50 -1.87 27.05
C PHE A 75 -3.64 -3.35 26.69
N GLU A 76 -3.89 -4.20 27.69
CA GLU A 76 -4.02 -5.65 27.48
C GLU A 76 -5.22 -5.99 26.60
N LYS A 77 -6.36 -5.32 26.78
CA LYS A 77 -7.56 -5.55 25.98
C LYS A 77 -7.37 -5.13 24.53
N ALA A 78 -6.71 -4.00 24.31
CA ALA A 78 -6.37 -3.52 22.97
C ALA A 78 -5.40 -4.50 22.27
N LEU A 79 -4.29 -4.85 22.91
CA LEU A 79 -3.25 -5.66 22.28
C LEU A 79 -3.59 -7.15 22.15
N THR A 80 -4.53 -7.69 22.91
CA THR A 80 -5.03 -9.06 22.67
C THR A 80 -5.73 -9.20 21.32
N ARG A 81 -6.18 -8.09 20.73
CA ARG A 81 -6.83 -8.03 19.40
C ARG A 81 -5.84 -7.85 18.25
N VAL A 82 -4.56 -7.59 18.56
CA VAL A 82 -3.53 -7.25 17.58
C VAL A 82 -2.59 -8.42 17.35
N GLY A 83 -2.40 -8.78 16.07
CA GLY A 83 -1.26 -9.55 15.60
C GLY A 83 -0.29 -8.62 14.89
N ALA A 84 1.01 -8.70 15.18
CA ALA A 84 1.96 -7.79 14.56
C ALA A 84 3.29 -8.46 14.21
N ILE A 85 3.90 -8.00 13.10
CA ILE A 85 5.31 -8.21 12.76
C ILE A 85 5.92 -6.82 12.58
N VAL A 86 6.84 -6.47 13.47
CA VAL A 86 7.60 -5.22 13.37
C VAL A 86 9.03 -5.57 13.02
N GLU A 87 9.51 -5.08 11.88
CA GLU A 87 10.80 -5.43 11.28
C GLU A 87 10.83 -6.91 10.82
N ASN A 88 11.51 -7.82 11.54
CA ASN A 88 11.63 -9.22 11.15
C ASN A 88 10.99 -10.16 12.18
N PRO A 89 10.40 -11.27 11.76
CA PRO A 89 9.89 -12.25 12.71
C PRO A 89 11.03 -12.95 13.44
N GLU A 90 11.02 -12.86 14.77
CA GLU A 90 11.99 -13.51 15.65
C GLU A 90 11.65 -14.99 15.83
N LEU A 91 12.30 -15.84 15.04
CA LEU A 91 12.06 -17.27 14.99
C LEU A 91 13.31 -18.05 15.45
N TYR A 92 13.11 -19.14 16.16
CA TYR A 92 14.18 -20.02 16.58
C TYR A 92 14.69 -20.87 15.41
N SER A 93 15.80 -20.48 14.81
CA SER A 93 16.33 -21.04 13.58
C SER A 93 16.74 -22.52 13.70
N TYR A 94 17.10 -22.99 14.89
CA TYR A 94 17.48 -24.38 15.18
C TYR A 94 16.29 -25.32 15.37
N MET A 95 15.08 -24.77 15.57
CA MET A 95 13.82 -25.50 15.68
C MET A 95 13.15 -25.68 14.30
N SER A 96 12.22 -26.64 14.19
CA SER A 96 11.34 -26.72 13.04
C SER A 96 10.29 -25.61 13.05
N GLY A 97 9.66 -25.32 11.91
CA GLY A 97 8.53 -24.39 11.84
C GLY A 97 7.42 -24.79 12.79
N TRP A 98 7.05 -26.10 12.79
CA TRP A 98 6.04 -26.63 13.71
C TRP A 98 6.40 -26.43 15.18
N SER A 99 7.66 -26.68 15.55
CA SER A 99 8.12 -26.49 16.93
C SER A 99 8.11 -25.03 17.35
N ASN A 100 8.41 -24.10 16.43
CA ASN A 100 8.24 -22.66 16.67
C ASN A 100 6.77 -22.33 16.97
N LEU A 101 5.83 -22.77 16.11
CA LEU A 101 4.41 -22.53 16.33
C LEU A 101 3.92 -23.10 17.65
N LYS A 102 4.26 -24.32 17.98
CA LYS A 102 3.88 -24.96 19.26
C LYS A 102 4.44 -24.20 20.48
N MET A 103 5.64 -23.64 20.36
CA MET A 103 6.25 -22.86 21.43
C MET A 103 5.48 -21.54 21.65
N PHE A 104 5.19 -20.79 20.60
CA PHE A 104 4.40 -19.57 20.70
C PHE A 104 2.94 -19.84 21.13
N ALA A 105 2.34 -20.93 20.67
CA ALA A 105 1.00 -21.34 21.08
C ALA A 105 0.87 -21.58 22.58
N ARG A 106 1.94 -22.10 23.24
CA ARG A 106 1.92 -22.31 24.71
C ARG A 106 1.80 -21.00 25.51
N MET A 107 2.17 -19.89 24.93
CA MET A 107 2.04 -18.58 25.56
C MET A 107 0.64 -17.98 25.42
N ARG A 108 -0.26 -18.64 24.66
CA ARG A 108 -1.62 -18.17 24.41
C ARG A 108 -2.64 -19.23 24.77
N LYS A 109 -3.69 -18.84 25.48
CA LYS A 109 -4.78 -19.75 25.84
C LYS A 109 -5.66 -20.08 24.62
N GLY A 110 -6.09 -21.31 24.51
CA GLY A 110 -7.10 -21.74 23.52
C GLY A 110 -6.58 -22.07 22.13
N VAL A 111 -5.29 -21.96 21.86
CA VAL A 111 -4.72 -22.34 20.56
C VAL A 111 -4.57 -23.85 20.47
N THR A 112 -5.33 -24.51 19.60
CA THR A 112 -5.31 -25.96 19.39
C THR A 112 -4.36 -26.35 18.23
N ASP A 113 -4.03 -27.65 18.15
CA ASP A 113 -3.21 -28.18 17.05
C ASP A 113 -3.96 -28.13 15.71
N GLU A 114 -5.28 -28.27 15.73
CA GLU A 114 -6.14 -28.13 14.56
C GLU A 114 -6.02 -26.71 14.01
N ARG A 115 -6.13 -25.71 14.90
CA ARG A 115 -5.97 -24.29 14.52
C ARG A 115 -4.59 -24.02 13.93
N LEU A 116 -3.54 -24.59 14.50
CA LEU A 116 -2.18 -24.44 13.95
C LEU A 116 -2.06 -25.07 12.54
N LYS A 117 -2.69 -26.22 12.29
CA LYS A 117 -2.68 -26.85 10.95
C LYS A 117 -3.40 -25.99 9.92
N GLU A 118 -4.57 -25.46 10.25
CA GLU A 118 -5.31 -24.52 9.38
C GLU A 118 -4.46 -23.31 8.98
N ILE A 119 -3.77 -22.70 9.97
CA ILE A 119 -2.90 -21.56 9.72
C ILE A 119 -1.70 -21.94 8.84
N VAL A 120 -1.09 -23.11 9.10
CA VAL A 120 0.04 -23.62 8.29
C VAL A 120 -0.37 -23.83 6.83
N GLU A 121 -1.60 -24.30 6.60
CA GLU A 121 -2.18 -24.43 5.26
C GLU A 121 -2.40 -23.06 4.62
N LEU A 122 -3.03 -22.12 5.35
CA LEU A 122 -3.28 -20.76 4.90
C LEU A 122 -2.01 -20.05 4.44
N VAL A 123 -0.92 -20.17 5.21
CA VAL A 123 0.37 -19.55 4.85
C VAL A 123 1.21 -20.39 3.87
N GLY A 124 0.70 -21.53 3.39
CA GLY A 124 1.35 -22.38 2.39
C GLY A 124 2.66 -23.00 2.85
N LEU A 125 2.74 -23.45 4.12
CA LEU A 125 3.95 -24.07 4.68
C LEU A 125 3.76 -25.58 4.99
N SER A 126 2.65 -26.21 4.65
CA SER A 126 2.31 -27.58 5.00
C SER A 126 3.43 -28.58 4.68
N ASN A 127 4.02 -28.49 3.49
CA ASN A 127 5.07 -29.43 3.04
C ASN A 127 6.45 -29.20 3.68
N ARG A 128 6.65 -28.06 4.34
CA ARG A 128 7.96 -27.64 4.86
C ARG A 128 7.96 -27.37 6.36
N ILE A 129 6.79 -27.44 7.03
CA ILE A 129 6.60 -27.02 8.42
C ILE A 129 7.46 -27.81 9.42
N HIS A 130 7.81 -29.06 9.11
CA HIS A 130 8.66 -29.90 9.95
C HIS A 130 10.16 -29.73 9.72
N GLU A 131 10.55 -28.96 8.71
CA GLU A 131 11.97 -28.62 8.49
C GLU A 131 12.45 -27.53 9.45
N LYS A 132 13.76 -27.53 9.75
CA LYS A 132 14.39 -26.49 10.58
C LYS A 132 14.33 -25.13 9.89
N VAL A 133 13.96 -24.10 10.64
CA VAL A 133 13.81 -22.73 10.13
C VAL A 133 15.09 -22.15 9.55
N LYS A 134 16.27 -22.61 9.99
CA LYS A 134 17.55 -22.25 9.35
C LYS A 134 17.66 -22.58 7.85
N LYS A 135 16.83 -23.54 7.36
CA LYS A 135 16.77 -23.91 5.94
C LYS A 135 15.70 -23.12 5.16
N TYR A 136 14.94 -22.28 5.84
CA TYR A 136 13.87 -21.52 5.22
C TYR A 136 14.43 -20.33 4.41
N SER A 137 13.82 -20.07 3.25
CA SER A 137 14.01 -18.79 2.57
C SER A 137 13.48 -17.64 3.41
N LEU A 138 13.79 -16.42 3.06
CA LEU A 138 13.24 -15.23 3.73
C LEU A 138 11.71 -15.25 3.68
N GLY A 139 11.13 -15.51 2.49
CA GLY A 139 9.67 -15.61 2.33
C GLY A 139 9.02 -16.72 3.18
N MET A 140 9.69 -17.85 3.37
CA MET A 140 9.20 -18.88 4.29
C MET A 140 9.25 -18.42 5.75
N ARG A 141 10.27 -17.67 6.16
CA ARG A 141 10.35 -17.09 7.50
C ARG A 141 9.26 -16.04 7.73
N GLN A 142 9.02 -15.15 6.76
CA GLN A 142 7.94 -14.17 6.83
C GLN A 142 6.56 -14.85 6.96
N ARG A 143 6.30 -15.89 6.17
CA ARG A 143 5.05 -16.67 6.26
C ARG A 143 4.90 -17.42 7.59
N LEU A 144 5.98 -17.93 8.15
CA LEU A 144 5.96 -18.53 9.48
C LEU A 144 5.71 -17.49 10.57
N GLY A 145 6.32 -16.29 10.45
CA GLY A 145 6.03 -15.15 11.32
C GLY A 145 4.54 -14.75 11.26
N LEU A 146 3.99 -14.67 10.04
CA LEU A 146 2.57 -14.41 9.85
C LEU A 146 1.71 -15.50 10.52
N ALA A 147 2.10 -16.77 10.41
CA ALA A 147 1.41 -17.86 11.11
C ALA A 147 1.40 -17.69 12.63
N VAL A 148 2.50 -17.18 13.21
CA VAL A 148 2.58 -16.87 14.65
C VAL A 148 1.59 -15.76 15.03
N THR A 149 1.44 -14.72 14.21
CA THR A 149 0.52 -13.62 14.52
C THR A 149 -0.96 -14.04 14.42
N LEU A 150 -1.27 -14.94 13.47
CA LEU A 150 -2.64 -15.38 13.17
C LEU A 150 -3.19 -16.44 14.15
N MET A 151 -2.35 -17.03 15.01
CA MET A 151 -2.81 -18.12 15.89
C MET A 151 -3.82 -17.70 16.95
N ALA A 152 -3.90 -16.41 17.26
CA ALA A 152 -4.80 -15.84 18.25
C ALA A 152 -6.03 -15.15 17.63
N ASP A 153 -6.32 -15.38 16.36
CA ASP A 153 -7.45 -14.78 15.63
C ASP A 153 -7.53 -13.25 15.82
N PRO A 154 -6.48 -12.50 15.43
CA PRO A 154 -6.44 -11.06 15.63
C PRO A 154 -7.52 -10.37 14.79
N GLU A 155 -8.13 -9.32 15.36
CA GLU A 155 -9.03 -8.42 14.63
C GLU A 155 -8.25 -7.37 13.83
N VAL A 156 -7.02 -7.06 14.27
CA VAL A 156 -6.08 -6.14 13.62
C VAL A 156 -4.75 -6.85 13.36
N LEU A 157 -4.29 -6.84 12.11
CA LEU A 157 -2.99 -7.35 11.71
C LEU A 157 -2.10 -6.21 11.25
N ILE A 158 -0.94 -6.03 11.88
CA ILE A 158 0.00 -4.94 11.57
C ILE A 158 1.33 -5.51 11.10
N LEU A 159 1.77 -5.12 9.90
CA LEU A 159 2.99 -5.62 9.28
C LEU A 159 3.88 -4.46 8.82
N ASP A 160 5.08 -4.37 9.38
CA ASP A 160 6.07 -3.35 9.00
C ASP A 160 6.97 -3.88 7.88
N GLU A 161 6.89 -3.24 6.69
CA GLU A 161 7.67 -3.57 5.49
C GLU A 161 7.66 -5.08 5.12
N PRO A 162 6.49 -5.75 5.07
CA PRO A 162 6.42 -7.22 5.00
C PRO A 162 6.90 -7.81 3.67
N THR A 163 7.08 -6.99 2.63
CA THR A 163 7.53 -7.39 1.30
C THR A 163 9.04 -7.31 1.11
N ASN A 164 9.77 -6.71 2.08
CA ASN A 164 11.21 -6.51 1.96
C ASN A 164 11.97 -7.82 1.81
N GLY A 165 12.77 -7.89 0.73
CA GLY A 165 13.64 -9.04 0.43
C GLY A 165 12.89 -10.30 -0.01
N LEU A 166 11.61 -10.21 -0.33
CA LEU A 166 10.86 -11.29 -0.97
C LEU A 166 11.07 -11.28 -2.49
N ASP A 167 11.05 -12.45 -3.09
CA ASP A 167 10.95 -12.61 -4.53
C ASP A 167 9.51 -12.28 -5.02
N PRO A 168 9.31 -12.04 -6.32
CA PRO A 168 7.98 -11.69 -6.85
C PRO A 168 6.89 -12.71 -6.52
N ALA A 169 7.22 -14.01 -6.48
CA ALA A 169 6.28 -15.07 -6.12
C ALA A 169 5.88 -14.99 -4.64
N GLY A 170 6.84 -14.71 -3.76
CA GLY A 170 6.61 -14.50 -2.33
C GLY A 170 5.73 -13.29 -2.05
N ILE A 171 5.97 -12.17 -2.76
CA ILE A 171 5.15 -10.96 -2.66
C ILE A 171 3.71 -11.25 -3.09
N LYS A 172 3.52 -11.91 -4.24
CA LYS A 172 2.19 -12.29 -4.72
C LYS A 172 1.45 -13.15 -3.71
N HIS A 173 2.10 -14.18 -3.18
CA HIS A 173 1.49 -15.06 -2.20
C HIS A 173 1.11 -14.34 -0.89
N LEU A 174 2.00 -13.49 -0.38
CA LEU A 174 1.71 -12.65 0.79
C LEU A 174 0.48 -11.76 0.56
N ARG A 175 0.44 -11.05 -0.58
CA ARG A 175 -0.70 -10.22 -0.96
C ARG A 175 -2.01 -10.99 -0.96
N ASP A 176 -2.02 -12.19 -1.58
CA ASP A 176 -3.22 -13.01 -1.69
C ASP A 176 -3.72 -13.43 -0.30
N ILE A 177 -2.81 -13.78 0.63
CA ILE A 177 -3.15 -14.06 2.04
C ILE A 177 -3.74 -12.82 2.72
N LEU A 178 -3.12 -11.64 2.60
CA LEU A 178 -3.58 -10.43 3.27
C LEU A 178 -4.97 -10.00 2.78
N LYS A 179 -5.21 -10.09 1.47
CA LYS A 179 -6.54 -9.83 0.88
C LYS A 179 -7.59 -10.85 1.34
N GLU A 180 -7.24 -12.12 1.47
CA GLU A 180 -8.13 -13.14 2.01
C GLU A 180 -8.50 -12.83 3.47
N LEU A 181 -7.52 -12.49 4.31
CA LEU A 181 -7.74 -12.12 5.71
C LEU A 181 -8.64 -10.89 5.83
N ALA A 182 -8.38 -9.85 5.05
CA ALA A 182 -9.19 -8.64 5.08
C ALA A 182 -10.60 -8.91 4.53
N HIS A 183 -10.73 -9.28 3.28
CA HIS A 183 -12.01 -9.28 2.58
C HIS A 183 -12.93 -10.46 2.94
N ARG A 184 -12.35 -11.64 3.33
CA ARG A 184 -13.15 -12.81 3.68
C ARG A 184 -13.30 -13.03 5.17
N LYS A 185 -12.28 -12.68 5.96
CA LYS A 185 -12.29 -12.87 7.42
C LYS A 185 -12.53 -11.58 8.20
N ASN A 186 -12.76 -10.46 7.49
CA ASN A 186 -13.05 -9.15 8.06
C ASN A 186 -11.96 -8.62 9.01
N VAL A 187 -10.70 -9.02 8.81
CA VAL A 187 -9.55 -8.54 9.58
C VAL A 187 -9.15 -7.14 9.08
N CYS A 188 -8.90 -6.20 9.98
CA CYS A 188 -8.25 -4.94 9.66
C CYS A 188 -6.76 -5.20 9.42
N VAL A 189 -6.25 -5.01 8.21
CA VAL A 189 -4.84 -5.25 7.88
C VAL A 189 -4.15 -3.91 7.64
N ILE A 190 -3.09 -3.63 8.41
CA ILE A 190 -2.25 -2.44 8.24
C ILE A 190 -0.86 -2.89 7.78
N VAL A 191 -0.40 -2.35 6.65
CA VAL A 191 0.94 -2.62 6.12
C VAL A 191 1.69 -1.32 5.90
N SER A 192 3.01 -1.33 6.09
CA SER A 192 3.87 -0.24 5.65
C SER A 192 4.69 -0.64 4.44
N SER A 193 4.98 0.28 3.54
CA SER A 193 6.00 0.13 2.51
C SER A 193 6.49 1.49 2.02
N HIS A 194 7.68 1.49 1.44
CA HIS A 194 8.22 2.60 0.65
C HIS A 194 8.05 2.35 -0.86
N LEU A 195 7.57 1.17 -1.27
CA LEU A 195 7.37 0.76 -2.67
C LEU A 195 5.92 0.96 -3.10
N MET A 196 5.66 1.98 -3.89
CA MET A 196 4.32 2.38 -4.32
C MET A 196 3.61 1.33 -5.13
N SER A 197 4.31 0.71 -6.11
CA SER A 197 3.77 -0.37 -6.94
C SER A 197 3.27 -1.58 -6.13
N GLN A 198 3.88 -1.85 -4.97
CA GLN A 198 3.43 -2.91 -4.08
C GLN A 198 2.12 -2.52 -3.37
N MET A 199 2.02 -1.25 -2.94
CA MET A 199 0.83 -0.72 -2.29
C MET A 199 -0.38 -0.71 -3.22
N GLU A 200 -0.22 -0.30 -4.48
CA GLU A 200 -1.27 -0.34 -5.50
C GLU A 200 -1.89 -1.72 -5.66
N LEU A 201 -1.05 -2.75 -5.65
CA LEU A 201 -1.51 -4.13 -5.85
C LEU A 201 -2.12 -4.76 -4.58
N MET A 202 -1.75 -4.26 -3.39
CA MET A 202 -2.05 -4.90 -2.11
C MET A 202 -3.18 -4.21 -1.35
N CYS A 203 -3.19 -2.87 -1.32
CA CYS A 203 -4.04 -2.09 -0.44
C CYS A 203 -5.36 -1.69 -1.09
N ASP A 204 -6.38 -1.48 -0.27
CA ASP A 204 -7.67 -0.87 -0.65
C ASP A 204 -7.61 0.65 -0.49
N ARG A 205 -6.95 1.10 0.59
CA ARG A 205 -6.66 2.51 0.89
C ARG A 205 -5.21 2.69 1.30
N VAL A 206 -4.66 3.86 1.00
CA VAL A 206 -3.32 4.25 1.43
C VAL A 206 -3.34 5.60 2.13
N GLY A 207 -2.58 5.69 3.22
CA GLY A 207 -2.23 6.94 3.87
C GLY A 207 -0.82 7.36 3.48
N ILE A 208 -0.68 8.49 2.81
CA ILE A 208 0.60 9.05 2.38
C ILE A 208 1.19 9.83 3.54
N LEU A 209 2.34 9.37 4.04
CA LEU A 209 3.08 10.00 5.12
C LEU A 209 4.32 10.74 4.59
N SER A 210 4.49 11.98 5.01
CA SER A 210 5.71 12.76 4.78
C SER A 210 6.04 13.55 6.04
N GLU A 211 7.31 13.54 6.46
CA GLU A 211 7.81 14.25 7.64
C GLU A 211 6.97 14.05 8.92
N GLY A 212 6.45 12.86 9.09
CA GLY A 212 5.61 12.48 10.24
C GLY A 212 4.16 12.96 10.18
N LYS A 213 3.74 13.60 9.09
CA LYS A 213 2.36 14.05 8.85
C LYS A 213 1.65 13.14 7.86
N LEU A 214 0.37 12.94 8.06
CA LEU A 214 -0.51 12.33 7.08
C LEU A 214 -0.93 13.41 6.06
N ILE A 215 -0.40 13.31 4.86
CA ILE A 215 -0.70 14.26 3.78
C ILE A 215 -2.10 14.00 3.25
N GLN A 216 -2.41 12.74 2.96
CA GLN A 216 -3.70 12.35 2.38
C GLN A 216 -3.99 10.88 2.64
N VAL A 217 -5.28 10.52 2.66
CA VAL A 217 -5.76 9.13 2.59
C VAL A 217 -6.53 8.96 1.29
N GLN A 218 -6.14 7.99 0.48
CA GLN A 218 -6.77 7.72 -0.82
C GLN A 218 -7.21 6.26 -0.94
N LYS A 219 -8.33 6.03 -1.64
CA LYS A 219 -8.71 4.70 -2.11
C LYS A 219 -7.96 4.38 -3.40
N ILE A 220 -7.30 3.24 -3.45
CA ILE A 220 -6.58 2.80 -4.66
C ILE A 220 -7.54 2.70 -5.86
N GLY A 221 -8.75 2.16 -5.66
CA GLY A 221 -9.76 2.10 -6.72
C GLY A 221 -10.15 3.47 -7.28
N ALA A 222 -10.28 4.50 -6.43
CA ALA A 222 -10.63 5.85 -6.88
C ALA A 222 -9.52 6.51 -7.71
N ILE A 223 -8.25 6.23 -7.39
CA ILE A 223 -7.11 6.68 -8.22
C ILE A 223 -7.17 6.05 -9.61
N LEU A 224 -7.56 4.76 -9.67
CA LEU A 224 -7.72 4.04 -10.92
C LEU A 224 -9.00 4.43 -11.68
N GLU A 225 -10.07 4.80 -10.97
CA GLU A 225 -11.36 5.24 -11.55
C GLU A 225 -11.28 6.66 -12.10
N THR A 226 -10.63 7.60 -11.41
CA THR A 226 -10.37 8.95 -11.95
C THR A 226 -9.55 8.88 -13.24
N ALA A 227 -8.71 7.85 -13.38
CA ALA A 227 -8.00 7.55 -14.63
C ALA A 227 -8.87 6.82 -15.68
N GLN A 228 -10.07 6.31 -15.33
CA GLN A 228 -11.00 5.63 -16.25
C GLN A 228 -12.11 6.54 -16.79
N GLU A 229 -12.46 7.63 -16.10
CA GLU A 229 -13.41 8.65 -16.61
C GLU A 229 -12.72 9.67 -17.52
N GLU A 230 -11.40 9.74 -17.54
CA GLU A 230 -10.66 10.52 -18.53
C GLU A 230 -10.46 9.69 -19.80
N LYS A 231 -10.73 10.33 -20.95
CA LYS A 231 -10.44 9.83 -22.30
C LYS A 231 -9.04 9.20 -22.32
N ILE A 232 -8.88 8.05 -22.94
CA ILE A 232 -7.58 7.40 -23.02
C ILE A 232 -6.64 8.30 -23.81
N ILE A 233 -5.59 8.79 -23.18
CA ILE A 233 -4.57 9.59 -23.85
C ILE A 233 -3.58 8.64 -24.52
N TYR A 234 -3.35 8.87 -25.81
CA TYR A 234 -2.31 8.17 -26.57
C TYR A 234 -1.18 9.11 -26.91
N CYS A 235 0.05 8.65 -26.68
CA CYS A 235 1.27 9.31 -27.09
C CYS A 235 1.62 8.87 -28.51
N TYR A 236 1.73 9.82 -29.43
CA TYR A 236 2.08 9.60 -30.80
C TYR A 236 3.51 10.11 -31.06
N HIS A 237 4.32 9.27 -31.70
CA HIS A 237 5.59 9.65 -32.28
C HIS A 237 5.42 9.70 -33.79
N VAL A 238 5.62 10.87 -34.39
CA VAL A 238 5.42 11.18 -35.81
C VAL A 238 6.57 12.04 -36.33
N LYS A 239 6.76 12.15 -37.65
CA LYS A 239 7.85 12.99 -38.20
C LYS A 239 7.65 14.50 -38.06
N GLU A 240 6.40 14.95 -38.05
CA GLU A 240 6.04 16.39 -38.06
C GLU A 240 4.76 16.61 -37.24
N SER A 241 4.89 16.62 -35.93
CA SER A 241 3.75 16.70 -35.00
C SER A 241 2.84 17.90 -35.22
N SER A 242 3.43 19.07 -35.53
CA SER A 242 2.68 20.31 -35.81
C SER A 242 1.70 20.19 -36.94
N LYS A 243 2.07 19.49 -38.04
CA LYS A 243 1.21 19.30 -39.21
C LYS A 243 0.08 18.32 -38.90
N VAL A 244 0.40 17.23 -38.19
CA VAL A 244 -0.58 16.22 -37.80
C VAL A 244 -1.60 16.82 -36.85
N VAL A 245 -1.16 17.54 -35.79
CA VAL A 245 -2.05 18.21 -34.83
C VAL A 245 -2.96 19.21 -35.52
N SER A 246 -2.43 20.11 -36.37
CA SER A 246 -3.23 21.07 -37.12
C SER A 246 -4.24 20.40 -38.09
N TRP A 247 -3.89 19.25 -38.64
CA TRP A 247 -4.80 18.46 -39.46
C TRP A 247 -5.91 17.80 -38.63
N LEU A 248 -5.56 17.25 -37.46
CA LEU A 248 -6.51 16.65 -36.50
C LEU A 248 -7.53 17.69 -36.00
N GLU A 249 -7.09 18.88 -35.59
CA GLU A 249 -7.96 19.98 -35.13
C GLU A 249 -8.95 20.44 -36.20
N LYS A 250 -8.55 20.38 -37.49
CA LYS A 250 -9.43 20.76 -38.60
C LYS A 250 -10.48 19.70 -38.95
N ASN A 251 -10.18 18.45 -38.75
CA ASN A 251 -11.00 17.34 -39.25
C ASN A 251 -11.75 16.60 -38.13
N TYR A 252 -11.32 16.79 -36.87
CA TYR A 252 -11.90 16.15 -35.69
C TYR A 252 -12.06 17.15 -34.55
N THR A 253 -13.08 16.95 -33.75
CA THR A 253 -13.29 17.73 -32.50
C THR A 253 -12.56 17.01 -31.35
N LEU A 254 -11.23 16.84 -31.50
CA LEU A 254 -10.40 16.12 -30.55
C LEU A 254 -9.39 17.05 -29.91
N ASN A 255 -9.04 16.77 -28.66
CA ASN A 255 -8.03 17.51 -27.95
C ASN A 255 -6.66 16.86 -28.24
N ALA A 256 -5.89 17.47 -29.14
CA ALA A 256 -4.53 17.05 -29.48
C ALA A 256 -3.54 18.06 -28.92
N GLU A 257 -2.66 17.62 -28.04
CA GLU A 257 -1.66 18.47 -27.39
C GLU A 257 -0.26 18.17 -27.94
N LYS A 258 0.31 19.16 -28.62
CA LYS A 258 1.70 19.07 -29.10
C LYS A 258 2.67 19.09 -27.91
N LYS A 259 3.61 18.16 -27.84
CA LYS A 259 4.68 18.13 -26.83
C LYS A 259 6.00 18.67 -27.39
N ASP A 260 6.39 18.18 -28.57
CA ASP A 260 7.59 18.63 -29.29
C ASP A 260 7.43 18.48 -30.81
N GLU A 261 8.53 18.54 -31.60
CA GLU A 261 8.47 18.46 -33.06
C GLU A 261 8.06 17.09 -33.61
N GLU A 262 8.23 16.03 -32.81
CA GLU A 262 7.96 14.65 -33.23
C GLU A 262 6.88 13.97 -32.36
N HIS A 263 6.47 14.60 -31.23
CA HIS A 263 5.53 14.01 -30.30
C HIS A 263 4.29 14.87 -30.08
N PHE A 264 3.13 14.21 -29.98
CA PHE A 264 1.89 14.81 -29.48
C PHE A 264 1.07 13.79 -28.71
N GLU A 265 0.20 14.29 -27.85
CA GLU A 265 -0.78 13.51 -27.10
C GLU A 265 -2.17 13.73 -27.69
N LEU A 266 -2.95 12.63 -27.79
CA LEU A 266 -4.31 12.67 -28.30
C LEU A 266 -5.26 11.95 -27.35
N SER A 267 -6.33 12.65 -27.00
CA SER A 267 -7.40 12.11 -26.15
C SER A 267 -8.43 11.37 -27.00
N ILE A 268 -8.67 10.09 -26.71
CA ILE A 268 -9.47 9.17 -27.53
C ILE A 268 -10.52 8.49 -26.63
N ASP A 269 -11.77 8.41 -27.11
CA ASP A 269 -12.89 7.86 -26.34
C ASP A 269 -12.91 6.32 -26.29
N ASN A 270 -12.47 5.66 -27.40
CA ASN A 270 -12.49 4.20 -27.50
C ASN A 270 -11.52 3.68 -28.59
N THR A 271 -11.33 2.36 -28.61
CA THR A 271 -10.41 1.69 -29.55
C THR A 271 -10.82 1.85 -31.02
N ASP A 272 -12.11 1.89 -31.35
CA ASP A 272 -12.57 2.04 -32.72
C ASP A 272 -12.22 3.43 -33.26
N GLN A 273 -12.35 4.47 -32.44
CA GLN A 273 -11.91 5.82 -32.75
C GLN A 273 -10.39 5.89 -32.98
N LEU A 274 -9.59 5.16 -32.15
CA LEU A 274 -8.14 5.05 -32.35
C LEU A 274 -7.78 4.46 -33.71
N ILE A 275 -8.45 3.37 -34.09
CA ILE A 275 -8.21 2.69 -35.37
C ILE A 275 -8.56 3.62 -36.54
N GLU A 276 -9.69 4.31 -36.46
CA GLU A 276 -10.15 5.25 -37.49
C GLU A 276 -9.16 6.41 -37.68
N ILE A 277 -8.75 7.04 -36.56
CA ILE A 277 -7.80 8.16 -36.58
C ILE A 277 -6.46 7.74 -37.15
N ASN A 278 -5.88 6.61 -36.71
CA ASN A 278 -4.61 6.09 -37.21
C ASN A 278 -4.67 5.84 -38.71
N LYS A 279 -5.77 5.22 -39.21
CA LYS A 279 -6.01 5.01 -40.61
C LYS A 279 -6.04 6.32 -41.39
N ASN A 280 -6.75 7.34 -40.87
CA ASN A 280 -6.89 8.60 -41.58
C ASN A 280 -5.61 9.45 -41.56
N ILE A 281 -4.81 9.40 -40.47
CA ILE A 281 -3.47 10.02 -40.45
C ILE A 281 -2.60 9.45 -41.58
N ILE A 282 -2.55 8.12 -41.71
CA ILE A 282 -1.73 7.43 -42.72
C ILE A 282 -2.25 7.74 -44.13
N LEU A 283 -3.57 7.71 -44.37
CA LEU A 283 -4.16 7.97 -45.68
C LEU A 283 -3.91 9.42 -46.16
N ASN A 284 -3.73 10.36 -45.24
CA ASN A 284 -3.40 11.75 -45.55
C ASN A 284 -1.88 12.01 -45.68
N GLY A 285 -1.09 10.96 -45.74
CA GLY A 285 0.35 11.02 -46.04
C GLY A 285 1.24 11.30 -44.84
N PHE A 286 0.72 11.27 -43.63
CA PHE A 286 1.52 11.39 -42.41
C PHE A 286 2.08 10.03 -41.99
N SER A 287 3.29 10.05 -41.41
CA SER A 287 3.96 8.83 -40.93
C SER A 287 3.84 8.71 -39.45
N ILE A 288 3.21 7.65 -38.96
CA ILE A 288 3.21 7.26 -37.55
C ILE A 288 4.39 6.34 -37.33
N LEU A 289 5.27 6.68 -36.38
CA LEU A 289 6.41 5.85 -35.97
C LEU A 289 6.02 4.93 -34.82
N THR A 290 5.32 5.48 -33.83
CA THR A 290 4.84 4.73 -32.64
C THR A 290 3.53 5.34 -32.16
N VAL A 291 2.64 4.48 -31.66
CA VAL A 291 1.45 4.88 -30.87
C VAL A 291 1.42 3.99 -29.64
N CYS A 292 1.42 4.60 -28.46
CA CYS A 292 1.27 3.89 -27.21
C CYS A 292 0.27 4.62 -26.30
N PRO A 293 -0.52 3.91 -25.50
CA PRO A 293 -1.30 4.57 -24.47
C PRO A 293 -0.34 5.27 -23.51
N LYS A 294 -0.70 6.48 -23.06
CA LYS A 294 0.00 7.15 -21.98
C LYS A 294 -0.08 6.28 -20.75
N GLU A 295 1.04 6.05 -20.08
CA GLU A 295 1.04 5.30 -18.83
C GLU A 295 0.05 5.94 -17.87
N LYS A 296 -0.76 5.10 -17.22
CA LYS A 296 -1.72 5.57 -16.23
C LYS A 296 -0.96 6.25 -15.10
N VAL A 297 -1.53 7.36 -14.60
CA VAL A 297 -1.02 8.03 -13.40
C VAL A 297 -0.81 6.97 -12.31
N SER A 298 0.42 6.76 -11.92
CA SER A 298 0.79 5.83 -10.86
C SER A 298 0.67 6.53 -9.50
N LEU A 299 0.60 5.74 -8.41
CA LEU A 299 0.75 6.32 -7.06
C LEU A 299 2.06 7.10 -6.92
N GLU A 300 3.08 6.75 -7.72
CA GLU A 300 4.38 7.42 -7.73
C GLU A 300 4.27 8.84 -8.30
N ASP A 301 3.54 9.03 -9.39
CA ASP A 301 3.28 10.34 -9.99
C ASP A 301 2.49 11.23 -9.03
N VAL A 302 1.45 10.67 -8.40
CA VAL A 302 0.63 11.38 -7.38
C VAL A 302 1.48 11.78 -6.18
N PHE A 303 2.37 10.90 -5.72
CA PHE A 303 3.25 11.18 -4.59
C PHE A 303 4.28 12.27 -4.92
N LEU A 304 4.92 12.21 -6.10
CA LEU A 304 5.87 13.23 -6.55
C LEU A 304 5.20 14.60 -6.63
N GLU A 305 4.02 14.67 -7.25
CA GLU A 305 3.25 15.91 -7.36
C GLU A 305 2.87 16.51 -5.99
N MET A 306 2.52 15.66 -5.02
CA MET A 306 2.16 16.11 -3.67
C MET A 306 3.37 16.53 -2.84
N THR A 307 4.52 15.89 -3.03
CA THR A 307 5.74 16.26 -2.30
C THR A 307 6.39 17.51 -2.87
N GLU A 308 6.31 17.74 -4.18
CA GLU A 308 6.77 18.95 -4.83
C GLU A 308 5.91 20.17 -4.46
N LYS A 309 4.59 20.06 -4.51
CA LYS A 309 3.66 21.14 -4.09
C LYS A 309 3.72 21.44 -2.59
N GLY A 310 4.06 20.47 -1.75
CA GLY A 310 4.28 20.66 -0.30
C GLY A 310 5.59 21.36 0.03
N GLY A 311 6.60 21.25 -0.82
CA GLY A 311 7.89 21.95 -0.67
C GLY A 311 7.82 23.45 -0.93
N ASP A 312 7.07 23.88 -1.93
CA ASP A 312 6.91 25.28 -2.30
C ASP A 312 6.09 26.11 -1.28
N SER A 313 5.19 25.45 -0.54
CA SER A 313 4.40 26.12 0.51
C SER A 313 5.19 26.41 1.79
N ILE A 314 6.35 25.78 2.00
CA ILE A 314 7.19 25.97 3.19
C ILE A 314 8.30 27.00 2.91
N ALA A 315 8.74 27.14 1.67
CA ALA A 315 9.74 28.13 1.28
C ALA A 315 9.21 29.57 1.36
N SER A 316 7.92 29.79 1.13
CA SER A 316 7.29 31.12 1.17
C SER A 316 6.93 31.62 2.58
N LEU A 317 7.06 30.80 3.62
CA LEU A 317 6.77 31.18 5.02
C LEU A 317 8.04 31.51 5.84
N ASN A 318 9.23 31.37 5.25
CA ASN A 318 10.49 31.66 5.93
C ASN A 318 11.18 32.99 5.43
N GLU A 319 10.48 33.80 4.61
CA GLU A 319 10.96 35.11 4.12
C GLU A 319 10.08 36.29 4.59
N GLU A 320 9.36 36.17 5.72
CA GLU A 320 8.78 37.33 6.41
C GLU A 320 9.21 37.41 7.89
#